data_c80fd31208587fdeaa592517f7c0134c
#
_entry.id   c80fd31208587fdeaa592517f7c0134c
#
_cell.length_a   1.000
_cell.length_b   1.000
_cell.length_c   1.000
_cell.angle_alpha   90.00
_cell.angle_beta   90.00
_cell.angle_gamma   90.00
#
_symmetry.space_group_name_H-M   'P 1'
#
loop_
_entity.id
_entity.type
_entity.pdbx_description
1 polymer ?
#
loop_
_entity_poly.entity_id
_entity_poly.type
_entity_poly.pdbx_seq_one_letter_code
_entity_poly.pdbx_strand_id
1 'polypeptide(L)'
;MLRNAGRHLAPGGRLAFDTRNPLAQAWLRWTPAEWREQVEIPGEGRVEETGEAAHDPATGIVTIRHLYRWLDRGFERRALSRIRFIDRPHLVRLMEQAGLAPLAFYGWWDRSPFLPESREIIAVAGRAD
;
A
#
# COMPACT_ATOMS: atom_id res chain seq x y z
N MET A 1 -4.48 9.76 10.06
CA MET A 1 -3.20 10.01 9.36
C MET A 1 -3.24 11.33 8.59
N LEU A 2 -4.04 11.50 7.54
CA LEU A 2 -4.05 12.71 6.67
C LEU A 2 -4.27 14.02 7.43
N ARG A 3 -5.22 14.08 8.38
CA ARG A 3 -5.44 15.28 9.21
C ARG A 3 -4.21 15.68 10.02
N ASN A 4 -3.49 14.70 10.56
CA ASN A 4 -2.26 14.99 11.30
C ASN A 4 -1.16 15.51 10.37
N ALA A 5 -0.99 14.91 9.20
CA ALA A 5 -0.06 15.40 8.20
C ALA A 5 -0.37 16.85 7.80
N GLY A 6 -1.65 17.15 7.52
CA GLY A 6 -2.09 18.51 7.17
C GLY A 6 -1.77 19.56 8.23
N ARG A 7 -1.90 19.22 9.52
CA ARG A 7 -1.56 20.12 10.64
C ARG A 7 -0.07 20.46 10.74
N HIS A 8 0.80 19.58 10.25
CA HIS A 8 2.24 19.75 10.29
C HIS A 8 2.83 20.37 9.03
N LEU A 9 2.01 20.59 8.00
CA LEU A 9 2.46 21.27 6.80
C LEU A 9 2.62 22.78 7.06
N ALA A 10 3.79 23.31 6.80
CA ALA A 10 4.02 24.75 6.73
C ALA A 10 3.23 25.35 5.56
N PRO A 11 2.97 26.69 5.57
CA PRO A 11 2.44 27.37 4.39
C PRO A 11 3.28 27.09 3.15
N GLY A 12 2.64 26.68 2.04
CA GLY A 12 3.33 26.24 0.82
C GLY A 12 3.96 24.84 0.86
N GLY A 13 3.91 24.17 2.01
CA GLY A 13 4.41 22.81 2.17
C GLY A 13 3.64 21.79 1.34
N ARG A 14 4.28 20.68 1.02
CA ARG A 14 3.71 19.58 0.23
C ARG A 14 3.77 18.28 1.01
N LEU A 15 2.72 17.48 0.89
CA LEU A 15 2.65 16.09 1.32
C LEU A 15 2.63 15.22 0.07
N ALA A 16 3.54 14.28 -0.04
CA ALA A 16 3.50 13.25 -1.06
C ALA A 16 3.42 11.87 -0.39
N PHE A 17 2.55 11.03 -0.89
CA PHE A 17 2.37 9.67 -0.37
C PHE A 17 1.80 8.77 -1.47
N ASP A 18 1.92 7.48 -1.26
CA ASP A 18 1.36 6.46 -2.14
C ASP A 18 0.22 5.69 -1.47
N THR A 19 -0.64 5.12 -2.32
CA THR A 19 -1.61 4.12 -1.94
C THR A 19 -1.82 3.15 -3.09
N ARG A 20 -2.33 1.97 -2.80
CA ARG A 20 -2.57 0.94 -3.81
C ARG A 20 -3.76 1.32 -4.70
N ASN A 21 -3.57 1.18 -6.03
CA ASN A 21 -4.63 1.40 -6.99
C ASN A 21 -5.55 0.17 -7.09
N PRO A 22 -6.84 0.25 -6.73
CA PRO A 22 -7.76 -0.88 -6.84
C PRO A 22 -7.98 -1.34 -8.28
N LEU A 23 -7.86 -0.47 -9.27
CA LEU A 23 -8.06 -0.83 -10.68
C LEU A 23 -6.99 -1.79 -11.20
N ALA A 24 -5.77 -1.74 -10.66
CA ALA A 24 -4.68 -2.65 -11.02
C ALA A 24 -4.84 -4.06 -10.42
N GLN A 25 -5.76 -4.25 -9.45
CA GLN A 25 -6.09 -5.53 -8.83
C GLN A 25 -4.86 -6.35 -8.42
N ALA A 26 -3.87 -5.70 -7.80
CA ALA A 26 -2.58 -6.30 -7.46
C ALA A 26 -2.72 -7.59 -6.62
N TRP A 27 -3.78 -7.68 -5.80
CA TRP A 27 -4.06 -8.84 -4.94
C TRP A 27 -4.27 -10.14 -5.71
N LEU A 28 -4.65 -10.08 -7.01
CA LEU A 28 -4.81 -11.29 -7.84
C LEU A 28 -3.49 -12.04 -8.05
N ARG A 29 -2.35 -11.35 -7.92
CA ARG A 29 -1.01 -11.94 -8.02
C ARG A 29 -0.38 -12.26 -6.66
N TRP A 30 -1.06 -11.92 -5.57
CA TRP A 30 -0.58 -12.24 -4.23
C TRP A 30 -1.04 -13.64 -3.84
N THR A 31 -0.41 -14.61 -4.44
CA THR A 31 -0.63 -16.04 -4.24
C THR A 31 0.65 -16.71 -3.76
N PRO A 32 0.60 -17.85 -3.06
CA PRO A 32 1.80 -18.56 -2.63
C PRO A 32 2.72 -18.99 -3.77
N ALA A 33 2.20 -19.10 -4.99
CA ALA A 33 2.98 -19.43 -6.17
C ALA A 33 3.81 -18.25 -6.70
N GLU A 34 3.22 -17.05 -6.69
CA GLU A 34 3.87 -15.83 -7.19
C GLU A 34 4.58 -15.03 -6.10
N TRP A 35 4.08 -15.09 -4.86
CA TRP A 35 4.71 -14.46 -3.71
C TRP A 35 5.47 -15.51 -2.89
N ARG A 36 6.72 -15.70 -3.23
CA ARG A 36 7.65 -16.57 -2.53
C ARG A 36 9.02 -15.92 -2.53
N GLU A 37 9.46 -15.50 -1.36
CA GLU A 37 10.75 -14.86 -1.17
C GLU A 37 11.56 -15.62 -0.13
N GLN A 38 12.87 -15.73 -0.33
CA GLN A 38 13.78 -16.31 0.64
C GLN A 38 14.87 -15.29 0.97
N VAL A 39 15.13 -15.13 2.26
CA VAL A 39 16.20 -14.27 2.76
C VAL A 39 17.04 -15.03 3.78
N GLU A 40 18.33 -14.76 3.80
CA GLU A 40 19.23 -15.20 4.87
C GLU A 40 19.22 -14.16 5.98
N ILE A 41 18.81 -14.55 7.19
CA ILE A 41 18.80 -13.66 8.36
C ILE A 41 19.96 -14.05 9.27
N PRO A 42 20.93 -13.16 9.54
CA PRO A 42 22.05 -13.46 10.42
C PRO A 42 21.59 -13.98 11.79
N GLY A 43 22.11 -15.15 12.19
CA GLY A 43 21.73 -15.83 13.44
C GLY A 43 20.41 -16.59 13.40
N GLU A 44 19.60 -16.39 12.37
CA GLU A 44 18.29 -17.05 12.21
C GLU A 44 18.30 -18.14 11.12
N GLY A 45 19.18 -18.02 10.11
CA GLY A 45 19.25 -18.89 8.94
C GLY A 45 18.31 -18.46 7.82
N ARG A 46 17.97 -19.39 6.93
CA ARG A 46 17.11 -19.10 5.78
C ARG A 46 15.64 -19.06 6.16
N VAL A 47 14.99 -17.95 5.83
CA VAL A 47 13.57 -17.74 6.05
C VAL A 47 12.86 -17.57 4.70
N GLU A 48 11.85 -18.38 4.48
CA GLU A 48 10.96 -18.28 3.33
C GLU A 48 9.67 -17.55 3.75
N GLU A 49 9.29 -16.53 3.01
CA GLU A 49 7.98 -15.89 3.11
C GLU A 49 7.11 -16.28 1.92
N THR A 50 5.88 -16.67 2.18
CA THR A 50 4.81 -16.78 1.18
C THR A 50 3.62 -15.96 1.63
N GLY A 51 2.89 -15.41 0.65
CA GLY A 51 1.69 -14.60 0.90
C GLY A 51 0.49 -15.10 0.12
N GLU A 52 -0.69 -14.97 0.73
CA GLU A 52 -1.98 -15.23 0.11
C GLU A 52 -2.93 -14.10 0.43
N ALA A 53 -3.59 -13.52 -0.59
CA ALA A 53 -4.50 -12.40 -0.42
C ALA A 53 -5.94 -12.77 -0.77
N ALA A 54 -6.89 -12.19 -0.01
CA ALA A 54 -8.31 -12.24 -0.29
C ALA A 54 -8.88 -10.81 -0.28
N HIS A 55 -9.56 -10.45 -1.36
CA HIS A 55 -10.20 -9.14 -1.53
C HIS A 55 -11.68 -9.21 -1.18
N ASP A 56 -12.14 -8.28 -0.36
CA ASP A 56 -13.56 -8.06 -0.08
C ASP A 56 -14.05 -6.86 -0.92
N PRO A 57 -14.86 -7.09 -1.97
CA PRO A 57 -15.34 -6.02 -2.84
C PRO A 57 -16.30 -5.05 -2.14
N ALA A 58 -16.97 -5.46 -1.07
CA ALA A 58 -17.90 -4.60 -0.34
C ALA A 58 -17.18 -3.51 0.46
N THR A 59 -15.99 -3.80 0.97
CA THR A 59 -15.21 -2.88 1.82
C THR A 59 -13.95 -2.35 1.16
N GLY A 60 -13.48 -2.97 0.07
CA GLY A 60 -12.19 -2.70 -0.56
C GLY A 60 -11.00 -3.18 0.27
N ILE A 61 -11.24 -4.01 1.31
CA ILE A 61 -10.19 -4.53 2.17
C ILE A 61 -9.61 -5.79 1.54
N VAL A 62 -8.29 -5.80 1.43
CA VAL A 62 -7.50 -6.99 1.09
C VAL A 62 -6.89 -7.52 2.37
N THR A 63 -7.25 -8.75 2.72
CA THR A 63 -6.66 -9.48 3.85
C THR A 63 -5.52 -10.33 3.31
N ILE A 64 -4.34 -10.20 3.89
CA ILE A 64 -3.14 -10.92 3.48
C ILE A 64 -2.75 -11.87 4.62
N ARG A 65 -2.62 -13.14 4.28
CA ARG A 65 -2.06 -14.16 5.18
C ARG A 65 -0.61 -14.39 4.80
N HIS A 66 0.29 -14.12 5.72
CA HIS A 66 1.72 -14.36 5.57
C HIS A 66 2.10 -15.66 6.27
N LEU A 67 2.94 -16.45 5.63
CA LEU A 67 3.56 -17.63 6.21
C LEU A 67 5.07 -17.49 6.10
N TYR A 68 5.73 -17.45 7.25
CA TYR A 68 7.19 -17.43 7.39
C TYR A 68 7.67 -18.81 7.83
N ARG A 69 8.59 -19.39 7.08
CA ARG A 69 9.20 -20.71 7.38
C ARG A 69 10.69 -20.55 7.59
N TRP A 70 11.17 -20.96 8.76
CA TRP A 70 12.60 -21.09 9.04
C TRP A 70 13.09 -22.44 8.54
N LEU A 71 13.64 -22.48 7.32
CA LEU A 71 13.96 -23.70 6.60
C LEU A 71 15.00 -24.55 7.31
N ASP A 72 15.96 -23.91 7.98
CA ASP A 72 17.04 -24.61 8.69
C ASP A 72 16.66 -25.03 10.12
N ARG A 73 15.52 -24.56 10.64
CA ARG A 73 15.05 -24.84 12.02
C ARG A 73 13.75 -25.61 12.09
N GLY A 74 13.04 -25.75 10.99
CA GLY A 74 11.81 -26.54 10.90
C GLY A 74 10.60 -25.96 11.64
N PHE A 75 10.55 -24.65 11.88
CA PHE A 75 9.36 -24.02 12.44
C PHE A 75 8.78 -22.94 11.53
N GLU A 76 7.54 -22.55 11.79
CA GLU A 76 6.83 -21.54 11.00
C GLU A 76 6.11 -20.55 11.89
N ARG A 77 5.87 -19.35 11.34
CA ARG A 77 5.01 -18.33 11.91
C ARG A 77 4.02 -17.81 10.89
N ARG A 78 2.86 -17.41 11.37
CA ARG A 78 1.81 -16.83 10.56
C ARG A 78 1.52 -15.41 11.03
N ALA A 79 1.30 -14.52 10.07
CA ALA A 79 0.86 -13.17 10.33
C ALA A 79 -0.33 -12.82 9.45
N LEU A 80 -1.14 -11.87 9.91
CA LEU A 80 -2.28 -11.36 9.18
C LEU A 80 -2.14 -9.85 9.04
N SER A 81 -2.27 -9.35 7.83
CA SER A 81 -2.37 -7.91 7.59
C SER A 81 -3.61 -7.57 6.76
N ARG A 82 -4.09 -6.34 6.89
CA ARG A 82 -5.23 -5.83 6.14
C ARG A 82 -4.88 -4.50 5.54
N ILE A 83 -5.11 -4.37 4.24
CA ILE A 83 -4.89 -3.14 3.49
C ILE A 83 -6.21 -2.75 2.83
N ARG A 84 -6.63 -1.51 2.99
CA ARG A 84 -7.78 -1.00 2.23
C ARG A 84 -7.27 -0.37 0.94
N PHE A 85 -7.78 -0.87 -0.18
CA PHE A 85 -7.59 -0.25 -1.48
C PHE A 85 -8.69 0.79 -1.67
N ILE A 86 -8.30 2.01 -1.97
CA ILE A 86 -9.23 3.12 -2.23
C ILE A 86 -8.94 3.72 -3.58
N ASP A 87 -9.99 4.00 -4.34
CA ASP A 87 -9.87 4.65 -5.64
C ASP A 87 -9.52 6.15 -5.50
N ARG A 88 -9.08 6.73 -6.60
CA ARG A 88 -8.71 8.15 -6.64
C ARG A 88 -9.84 9.09 -6.21
N PRO A 89 -11.11 8.93 -6.64
CA PRO A 89 -12.19 9.77 -6.15
C PRO A 89 -12.41 9.70 -4.63
N HIS A 90 -12.32 8.52 -4.04
CA HIS A 90 -12.41 8.35 -2.60
C HIS A 90 -11.21 9.00 -1.89
N LEU A 91 -10.00 8.83 -2.43
CA LEU A 91 -8.79 9.45 -1.89
C LEU A 91 -8.90 10.98 -1.87
N VAL A 92 -9.40 11.59 -2.96
CA VAL A 92 -9.66 13.03 -3.04
C VAL A 92 -10.58 13.49 -1.91
N ARG A 93 -11.72 12.81 -1.71
CA ARG A 93 -12.65 13.14 -0.62
C ARG A 93 -11.99 13.07 0.76
N LEU A 94 -11.16 12.05 1.00
CA LEU A 94 -10.44 11.92 2.26
C LEU A 94 -9.41 13.03 2.49
N MET A 95 -8.73 13.46 1.44
CA MET A 95 -7.80 14.60 1.47
C MET A 95 -8.52 15.89 1.81
N GLU A 96 -9.60 16.20 1.11
CA GLU A 96 -10.44 17.39 1.35
C GLU A 96 -11.00 17.43 2.78
N GLN A 97 -11.54 16.31 3.27
CA GLN A 97 -12.00 16.17 4.66
C GLN A 97 -10.89 16.35 5.70
N ALA A 98 -9.64 16.17 5.29
CA ALA A 98 -8.47 16.37 6.13
C ALA A 98 -7.89 17.79 6.05
N GLY A 99 -8.51 18.70 5.26
CA GLY A 99 -8.01 20.05 5.03
C GLY A 99 -6.80 20.09 4.10
N LEU A 100 -6.70 19.10 3.19
CA LEU A 100 -5.67 19.02 2.18
C LEU A 100 -6.26 19.24 0.80
N ALA A 101 -5.61 20.08 0.00
CA ALA A 101 -5.94 20.29 -1.40
C ALA A 101 -5.14 19.30 -2.27
N PRO A 102 -5.81 18.45 -3.06
CA PRO A 102 -5.13 17.61 -4.05
C PRO A 102 -4.47 18.49 -5.12
N LEU A 103 -3.19 18.26 -5.41
CA LEU A 103 -2.41 19.04 -6.38
C LEU A 103 -2.04 18.25 -7.62
N ALA A 104 -1.64 16.99 -7.45
CA ALA A 104 -1.25 16.11 -8.55
C ALA A 104 -1.44 14.64 -8.17
N PHE A 105 -1.59 13.79 -9.21
CA PHE A 105 -1.60 12.35 -9.09
C PHE A 105 -0.69 11.74 -10.17
N TYR A 106 0.17 10.81 -9.75
CA TYR A 106 1.10 10.11 -10.62
C TYR A 106 0.97 8.60 -10.45
N GLY A 107 1.42 7.86 -11.46
CA GLY A 107 1.45 6.40 -11.45
C GLY A 107 2.66 5.82 -10.72
N TRP A 108 3.73 6.62 -10.62
CA TRP A 108 4.97 6.26 -9.93
C TRP A 108 5.71 7.51 -9.41
N TRP A 109 6.74 7.29 -8.63
CA TRP A 109 7.56 8.36 -8.02
C TRP A 109 8.42 9.13 -9.02
N ASP A 110 8.55 8.66 -10.25
CA ASP A 110 9.19 9.36 -11.37
C ASP A 110 8.26 10.40 -12.05
N ARG A 111 7.06 10.61 -11.48
CA ARG A 111 6.00 11.48 -12.01
C ARG A 111 5.38 11.00 -13.33
N SER A 112 5.53 9.72 -13.67
CA SER A 112 4.77 9.16 -14.80
C SER A 112 3.27 9.34 -14.59
N PRO A 113 2.48 9.49 -15.67
CA PRO A 113 1.03 9.70 -15.56
C PRO A 113 0.33 8.58 -14.79
N PHE A 114 -0.66 8.93 -13.98
CA PHE A 114 -1.54 7.95 -13.37
C PHE A 114 -2.48 7.38 -14.44
N LEU A 115 -2.41 6.07 -14.64
CA LEU A 115 -3.22 5.29 -15.56
C LEU A 115 -4.01 4.22 -14.78
N PRO A 116 -5.10 3.66 -15.35
CA PRO A 116 -5.86 2.58 -14.68
C PRO A 116 -5.01 1.40 -14.26
N GLU A 117 -4.02 1.02 -15.05
CA GLU A 117 -3.09 -0.08 -14.79
C GLU A 117 -1.91 0.27 -13.85
N SER A 118 -1.75 1.53 -13.47
CA SER A 118 -0.74 1.92 -12.49
C SER A 118 -0.94 1.15 -11.19
N ARG A 119 0.10 0.54 -10.66
CA ARG A 119 0.03 -0.26 -9.43
C ARG A 119 -0.32 0.57 -8.21
N GLU A 120 0.10 1.82 -8.22
CA GLU A 120 -0.03 2.77 -7.12
C GLU A 120 -0.64 4.08 -7.59
N ILE A 121 -1.17 4.82 -6.65
CA ILE A 121 -1.57 6.21 -6.80
C ILE A 121 -0.62 7.03 -5.95
N ILE A 122 0.29 7.76 -6.60
CA ILE A 122 1.12 8.75 -5.92
C ILE A 122 0.33 10.04 -5.84
N ALA A 123 -0.04 10.45 -4.65
CA ALA A 123 -0.80 11.66 -4.42
C ALA A 123 0.09 12.77 -3.87
N VAL A 124 -0.02 13.95 -4.45
CA VAL A 124 0.61 15.18 -3.94
C VAL A 124 -0.47 16.12 -3.48
N ALA A 125 -0.36 16.61 -2.25
CA ALA A 125 -1.28 17.52 -1.64
C ALA A 125 -0.57 18.74 -1.06
N GLY A 126 -1.28 19.85 -1.01
CA GLY A 126 -0.92 21.02 -0.21
C GLY A 126 -1.91 21.23 0.93
N ARG A 127 -1.67 22.21 1.77
CA ARG A 127 -2.67 22.68 2.72
C ARG A 127 -3.79 23.38 1.96
N ALA A 128 -5.04 23.09 2.30
CA ALA A 128 -6.16 23.90 1.83
C ALA A 128 -6.14 25.24 2.59
N ASP A 129 -6.27 26.32 1.86
CA ASP A 129 -6.35 27.68 2.43
C ASP A 129 -7.67 27.89 3.16
#